data_e7e2de6acf96af077184204f9a261b55
#
_entry.id   e7e2de6acf96af077184204f9a261b55
#
_cell.length_a   1.000
_cell.length_b   1.000
_cell.length_c   1.000
_cell.angle_alpha   90.00
_cell.angle_beta   90.00
_cell.angle_gamma   90.00
#
_symmetry.space_group_name_H-M   'P 1'
#
loop_
_entity.id
_entity.type
_entity.pdbx_description
1 polymer ?
#
loop_
_entity_poly.entity_id
_entity_poly.type
_entity_poly.pdbx_seq_one_letter_code
_entity_poly.pdbx_strand_id
1 'polypeptide(L)'
;MRQYLDLMERVLADGVEKRDRTGTGTLSVFGHQMRFDLAAGFPLLTTKKLHLKSIIYELMWFLAGDTNVKYLNDHGVSIWDQWADERGELGPVYGRQWRSWPTRHGGAIDQIANVVDAIRRNPDSRRLIVTAWNPADVDKMALPPCHCLFQFYVANGKLSCQLYQRSADVFLGVPFNIASYTLLTMMMAQVTGLASGEFIHTFGDAHLYLNHLDQARLQLARLPRRLPQLRINPDATDLFAFRFEDFAVEDYDPHPHIKAKVAV
;
A
#
# COMPACT_ATOMS: atom_id res chain seq x y z
N MET A 1 4.21 -15.22 4.48
CA MET A 1 3.44 -14.24 5.28
C MET A 1 3.75 -14.28 6.79
N ARG A 2 4.77 -15.04 7.20
CA ARG A 2 5.17 -15.09 8.63
C ARG A 2 5.62 -13.72 9.15
N GLN A 3 6.34 -12.95 8.34
CA GLN A 3 6.83 -11.61 8.68
C GLN A 3 5.71 -10.67 9.19
N TYR A 4 4.51 -10.74 8.59
CA TYR A 4 3.36 -9.95 9.04
C TYR A 4 2.81 -10.45 10.38
N LEU A 5 2.76 -11.75 10.60
CA LEU A 5 2.33 -12.33 11.89
C LEU A 5 3.34 -11.98 12.99
N ASP A 6 4.65 -12.04 12.70
CA ASP A 6 5.70 -11.65 13.65
C ASP A 6 5.57 -10.18 14.08
N LEU A 7 5.21 -9.27 13.16
CA LEU A 7 4.90 -7.88 13.52
C LEU A 7 3.70 -7.81 14.47
N MET A 8 2.62 -8.54 14.16
CA MET A 8 1.42 -8.54 14.99
C MET A 8 1.70 -9.13 16.39
N GLU A 9 2.45 -10.24 16.47
CA GLU A 9 2.91 -10.84 17.73
C GLU A 9 3.74 -9.82 18.53
N ARG A 10 4.69 -9.14 17.88
CA ARG A 10 5.53 -8.11 18.50
C ARG A 10 4.69 -6.97 19.08
N VAL A 11 3.69 -6.46 18.35
CA VAL A 11 2.83 -5.37 18.85
C VAL A 11 2.03 -5.84 20.08
N LEU A 12 1.53 -7.09 20.09
CA LEU A 12 0.81 -7.64 21.24
C LEU A 12 1.70 -7.86 22.45
N ALA A 13 2.99 -8.23 22.25
CA ALA A 13 3.92 -8.56 23.33
C ALA A 13 4.62 -7.33 23.90
N ASP A 14 5.10 -6.43 23.03
CA ASP A 14 6.00 -5.34 23.37
C ASP A 14 5.34 -3.94 23.22
N GLY A 15 4.09 -3.89 22.71
CA GLY A 15 3.39 -2.65 22.41
C GLY A 15 3.10 -1.83 23.66
N VAL A 16 3.36 -0.53 23.57
CA VAL A 16 3.00 0.44 24.59
C VAL A 16 1.60 0.97 24.31
N GLU A 17 0.75 1.00 25.33
CA GLU A 17 -0.58 1.58 25.19
C GLU A 17 -0.50 3.10 25.00
N LYS A 18 -1.16 3.62 23.96
CA LYS A 18 -1.20 5.01 23.60
C LYS A 18 -2.63 5.46 23.36
N ARG A 19 -2.91 6.71 23.72
CA ARG A 19 -4.10 7.41 23.25
C ARG A 19 -3.93 7.80 21.78
N ASP A 20 -5.02 7.79 21.04
CA ASP A 20 -5.04 8.20 19.64
C ASP A 20 -6.17 9.20 19.37
N ARG A 21 -6.19 9.78 18.16
CA ARG A 21 -7.18 10.76 17.72
C ARG A 21 -8.61 10.24 17.78
N THR A 22 -8.81 8.95 17.56
CA THR A 22 -10.14 8.32 17.52
C THR A 22 -10.72 8.04 18.91
N GLY A 23 -9.93 8.16 19.97
CA GLY A 23 -10.32 7.81 21.34
C GLY A 23 -10.41 6.30 21.61
N THR A 24 -10.12 5.44 20.60
CA THR A 24 -10.14 3.99 20.76
C THR A 24 -8.96 3.48 21.59
N GLY A 25 -7.80 4.12 21.46
CA GLY A 25 -6.53 3.68 22.03
C GLY A 25 -5.85 2.61 21.16
N THR A 26 -4.54 2.50 21.32
CA THR A 26 -3.70 1.56 20.53
C THR A 26 -2.64 0.90 21.41
N LEU A 27 -2.21 -0.31 21.03
CA LEU A 27 -0.90 -0.84 21.39
C LEU A 27 0.06 -0.52 20.22
N SER A 28 1.22 0.06 20.50
CA SER A 28 2.13 0.56 19.48
C SER A 28 3.57 0.18 19.74
N VAL A 29 4.30 -0.18 18.68
CA VAL A 29 5.76 -0.28 18.65
C VAL A 29 6.32 0.73 17.65
N PHE A 30 7.49 1.30 17.91
CA PHE A 30 8.15 2.22 17.01
C PHE A 30 9.34 1.56 16.31
N GLY A 31 9.32 1.59 14.98
CA GLY A 31 10.35 1.00 14.13
C GLY A 31 10.21 -0.51 13.95
N HIS A 32 9.88 -0.94 12.73
CA HIS A 32 9.89 -2.34 12.30
C HIS A 32 10.14 -2.41 10.79
N GLN A 33 10.65 -3.55 10.32
CA GLN A 33 10.81 -3.78 8.88
C GLN A 33 10.45 -5.23 8.54
N MET A 34 9.70 -5.39 7.45
CA MET A 34 9.39 -6.70 6.86
C MET A 34 9.96 -6.78 5.44
N ARG A 35 10.30 -7.99 4.98
CA ARG A 35 10.74 -8.27 3.61
C ARG A 35 9.94 -9.40 2.99
N PHE A 36 9.58 -9.24 1.73
CA PHE A 36 8.83 -10.20 0.95
C PHE A 36 9.56 -10.46 -0.37
N ASP A 37 10.00 -11.69 -0.59
CA ASP A 37 10.53 -12.12 -1.89
C ASP A 37 9.34 -12.35 -2.85
N LEU A 38 9.27 -11.57 -3.92
CA LEU A 38 8.17 -11.63 -4.87
C LEU A 38 8.26 -12.83 -5.82
N ALA A 39 9.42 -13.49 -5.88
CA ALA A 39 9.56 -14.76 -6.58
C ALA A 39 8.86 -15.93 -5.86
N ALA A 40 8.64 -15.81 -4.54
CA ALA A 40 7.92 -16.82 -3.75
C ALA A 40 6.40 -16.77 -3.94
N GLY A 41 5.86 -15.74 -4.58
CA GLY A 41 4.44 -15.53 -4.83
C GLY A 41 3.97 -14.14 -4.45
N PHE A 42 2.71 -13.84 -4.74
CA PHE A 42 2.09 -12.56 -4.40
C PHE A 42 1.74 -12.53 -2.90
N PRO A 43 2.29 -11.59 -2.09
CA PRO A 43 2.10 -11.57 -0.65
C PRO A 43 0.71 -11.05 -0.24
N LEU A 44 -0.33 -11.65 -0.78
CA LEU A 44 -1.71 -11.46 -0.37
C LEU A 44 -2.00 -12.37 0.85
N LEU A 45 -2.46 -11.79 1.95
CA LEU A 45 -2.66 -12.55 3.18
C LEU A 45 -3.58 -13.75 3.00
N THR A 46 -3.17 -14.89 3.58
CA THR A 46 -3.97 -16.12 3.61
C THR A 46 -4.58 -16.41 4.99
N THR A 47 -4.12 -15.76 6.06
CA THR A 47 -4.68 -15.91 7.42
C THR A 47 -6.03 -15.20 7.62
N LYS A 48 -6.38 -14.29 6.72
CA LYS A 48 -7.74 -13.77 6.54
C LYS A 48 -7.94 -13.34 5.08
N LYS A 49 -9.16 -13.50 4.56
CA LYS A 49 -9.51 -13.06 3.21
C LYS A 49 -9.48 -11.53 3.12
N LEU A 50 -8.79 -11.00 2.11
CA LEU A 50 -8.77 -9.57 1.75
C LEU A 50 -9.68 -9.29 0.56
N HIS A 51 -10.15 -8.04 0.46
CA HIS A 51 -10.95 -7.57 -0.66
C HIS A 51 -10.04 -7.01 -1.77
N LEU A 52 -9.48 -7.92 -2.58
CA LEU A 52 -8.50 -7.58 -3.63
C LEU A 52 -9.00 -6.53 -4.61
N LYS A 53 -10.31 -6.55 -4.94
CA LYS A 53 -10.93 -5.56 -5.82
C LYS A 53 -10.67 -4.12 -5.33
N SER A 54 -10.85 -3.86 -4.03
CA SER A 54 -10.58 -2.53 -3.46
C SER A 54 -9.11 -2.15 -3.58
N ILE A 55 -8.19 -3.10 -3.38
CA ILE A 55 -6.74 -2.85 -3.45
C ILE A 55 -6.33 -2.43 -4.88
N ILE A 56 -6.84 -3.14 -5.90
CA ILE A 56 -6.52 -2.85 -7.30
C ILE A 56 -7.09 -1.50 -7.71
N TYR A 57 -8.38 -1.24 -7.44
CA TYR A 57 -9.01 0.03 -7.84
C TYR A 57 -8.41 1.23 -7.10
N GLU A 58 -8.05 1.10 -5.82
CA GLU A 58 -7.35 2.15 -5.07
C GLU A 58 -5.99 2.48 -5.70
N LEU A 59 -5.20 1.47 -6.04
CA LEU A 59 -3.90 1.71 -6.70
C LEU A 59 -4.07 2.38 -8.07
N MET A 60 -5.04 1.93 -8.87
CA MET A 60 -5.33 2.57 -10.17
C MET A 60 -5.79 4.02 -9.99
N TRP A 61 -6.60 4.30 -8.99
CA TRP A 61 -7.05 5.64 -8.63
C TRP A 61 -5.87 6.55 -8.23
N PHE A 62 -4.91 6.05 -7.43
CA PHE A 62 -3.67 6.78 -7.14
C PHE A 62 -2.85 7.04 -8.40
N LEU A 63 -2.69 6.03 -9.27
CA LEU A 63 -1.94 6.16 -10.52
C LEU A 63 -2.62 7.09 -11.54
N ALA A 64 -3.94 7.25 -11.49
CA ALA A 64 -4.66 8.26 -12.26
C ALA A 64 -4.42 9.69 -11.75
N GLY A 65 -3.88 9.86 -10.54
CA GLY A 65 -3.71 11.17 -9.90
C GLY A 65 -5.00 11.75 -9.36
N ASP A 66 -6.04 10.93 -9.27
CA ASP A 66 -7.37 11.32 -8.81
C ASP A 66 -7.43 11.43 -7.28
N THR A 67 -8.33 12.26 -6.77
CA THR A 67 -8.56 12.53 -5.35
C THR A 67 -10.03 12.52 -4.96
N ASN A 68 -10.93 12.28 -5.94
CA ASN A 68 -12.35 12.18 -5.72
C ASN A 68 -12.77 10.71 -5.61
N VAL A 69 -13.57 10.36 -4.62
CA VAL A 69 -14.02 8.97 -4.37
C VAL A 69 -14.99 8.44 -5.43
N LYS A 70 -15.50 9.31 -6.32
CA LYS A 70 -16.48 8.89 -7.34
C LYS A 70 -16.00 7.70 -8.18
N TYR A 71 -14.73 7.74 -8.64
CA TYR A 71 -14.15 6.63 -9.40
C TYR A 71 -14.21 5.31 -8.61
N LEU A 72 -13.87 5.35 -7.33
CA LEU A 72 -13.93 4.16 -6.46
C LEU A 72 -15.37 3.67 -6.27
N ASN A 73 -16.31 4.58 -6.02
CA ASN A 73 -17.71 4.28 -5.81
C ASN A 73 -18.39 3.71 -7.07
N ASP A 74 -18.07 4.24 -8.25
CA ASP A 74 -18.55 3.71 -9.54
C ASP A 74 -18.13 2.24 -9.74
N HIS A 75 -17.05 1.80 -9.08
CA HIS A 75 -16.57 0.42 -9.10
C HIS A 75 -16.95 -0.38 -7.83
N GLY A 76 -17.82 0.17 -6.96
CA GLY A 76 -18.29 -0.48 -5.74
C GLY A 76 -17.24 -0.59 -4.66
N VAL A 77 -16.31 0.37 -4.59
CA VAL A 77 -15.27 0.49 -3.57
C VAL A 77 -15.55 1.73 -2.71
N SER A 78 -15.74 1.54 -1.41
CA SER A 78 -16.18 2.59 -0.47
C SER A 78 -15.17 2.84 0.66
N ILE A 79 -13.92 2.38 0.51
CA ILE A 79 -12.93 2.40 1.58
C ILE A 79 -12.44 3.80 1.96
N TRP A 80 -12.77 4.83 1.19
CA TRP A 80 -12.42 6.23 1.42
C TRP A 80 -13.62 7.14 1.77
N ASP A 81 -14.87 6.65 1.68
CA ASP A 81 -16.09 7.45 1.80
C ASP A 81 -16.19 8.22 3.13
N GLN A 82 -15.71 7.63 4.22
CA GLN A 82 -15.80 8.23 5.56
C GLN A 82 -14.92 9.47 5.76
N TRP A 83 -13.98 9.73 4.84
CA TRP A 83 -13.10 10.91 4.88
C TRP A 83 -13.44 11.94 3.80
N ALA A 84 -14.25 11.56 2.81
CA ALA A 84 -14.63 12.44 1.72
C ALA A 84 -15.63 13.50 2.19
N ASP A 85 -15.54 14.69 1.61
CA ASP A 85 -16.55 15.74 1.79
C ASP A 85 -17.85 15.41 1.01
N GLU A 86 -18.84 16.30 1.09
CA GLU A 86 -20.14 16.13 0.42
C GLU A 86 -20.05 16.04 -1.12
N ARG A 87 -18.92 16.47 -1.71
CA ARG A 87 -18.64 16.39 -3.16
C ARG A 87 -17.79 15.18 -3.52
N GLY A 88 -17.41 14.37 -2.53
CA GLY A 88 -16.54 13.23 -2.71
C GLY A 88 -15.05 13.57 -2.76
N GLU A 89 -14.66 14.80 -2.37
CA GLU A 89 -13.27 15.24 -2.43
C GLU A 89 -12.51 14.90 -1.15
N LEU A 90 -11.23 14.53 -1.30
CA LEU A 90 -10.32 14.21 -0.21
C LEU A 90 -9.18 15.22 -0.06
N GLY A 91 -9.15 16.25 -0.91
CA GLY A 91 -8.02 17.17 -1.02
C GLY A 91 -6.82 16.52 -1.71
N PRO A 92 -5.62 17.14 -1.64
CA PRO A 92 -4.46 16.72 -2.43
C PRO A 92 -3.76 15.48 -1.87
N VAL A 93 -4.51 14.37 -1.68
CA VAL A 93 -4.00 13.09 -1.16
C VAL A 93 -3.12 12.36 -2.19
N TYR A 94 -2.64 11.21 -1.87
CA TYR A 94 -1.68 10.34 -2.58
C TYR A 94 -1.56 10.53 -4.09
N GLY A 95 -2.63 10.34 -4.86
CA GLY A 95 -2.63 10.42 -6.30
C GLY A 95 -2.19 11.79 -6.81
N ARG A 96 -2.69 12.86 -6.20
CA ARG A 96 -2.28 14.23 -6.52
C ARG A 96 -0.79 14.46 -6.28
N GLN A 97 -0.25 14.01 -5.16
CA GLN A 97 1.16 14.17 -4.83
C GLN A 97 2.06 13.34 -5.77
N TRP A 98 1.67 12.11 -6.10
CA TRP A 98 2.43 11.23 -6.98
C TRP A 98 2.49 11.72 -8.43
N ARG A 99 1.37 12.24 -8.94
CA ARG A 99 1.21 12.53 -10.37
C ARG A 99 1.25 14.01 -10.72
N SER A 100 1.09 14.90 -9.74
CA SER A 100 0.98 16.34 -10.00
C SER A 100 1.47 17.17 -8.82
N TRP A 101 2.70 16.90 -8.36
CA TRP A 101 3.35 17.67 -7.29
C TRP A 101 3.56 19.12 -7.72
N PRO A 102 3.05 20.14 -7.00
CA PRO A 102 3.12 21.53 -7.41
C PRO A 102 4.55 22.07 -7.37
N THR A 103 4.92 22.89 -8.36
CA THR A 103 6.21 23.59 -8.41
C THR A 103 6.08 25.07 -8.04
N ARG A 104 7.18 25.69 -7.62
CA ARG A 104 7.22 27.13 -7.23
C ARG A 104 6.81 28.10 -8.34
N HIS A 105 7.01 27.74 -9.61
CA HIS A 105 6.81 28.62 -10.77
C HIS A 105 5.49 28.32 -11.53
N GLY A 106 4.58 27.59 -10.91
CA GLY A 106 3.40 27.04 -11.59
C GLY A 106 3.78 25.83 -12.46
N GLY A 107 2.92 24.84 -12.51
CA GLY A 107 3.17 23.56 -13.16
C GLY A 107 3.30 22.43 -12.11
N ALA A 108 3.57 21.24 -12.59
CA ALA A 108 3.56 20.03 -11.75
C ALA A 108 4.67 19.05 -12.16
N ILE A 109 5.09 18.24 -11.18
CA ILE A 109 6.00 17.12 -11.36
C ILE A 109 5.20 15.83 -11.27
N ASP A 110 5.24 15.01 -12.30
CA ASP A 110 4.77 13.63 -12.25
C ASP A 110 5.90 12.73 -11.75
N GLN A 111 5.88 12.43 -10.45
CA GLN A 111 6.93 11.63 -9.81
C GLN A 111 6.94 10.19 -10.34
N ILE A 112 5.76 9.59 -10.61
CA ILE A 112 5.66 8.21 -11.11
C ILE A 112 6.23 8.10 -12.52
N ALA A 113 5.82 8.98 -13.44
CA ALA A 113 6.35 8.98 -14.81
C ALA A 113 7.87 9.20 -14.81
N ASN A 114 8.36 10.13 -14.00
CA ASN A 114 9.79 10.39 -13.87
C ASN A 114 10.57 9.17 -13.36
N VAL A 115 10.02 8.40 -12.41
CA VAL A 115 10.65 7.19 -11.88
C VAL A 115 10.65 6.07 -12.93
N VAL A 116 9.55 5.86 -13.68
CA VAL A 116 9.50 4.90 -14.80
C VAL A 116 10.59 5.21 -15.82
N ASP A 117 10.69 6.47 -16.23
CA ASP A 117 11.70 6.93 -17.16
C ASP A 117 13.12 6.79 -16.62
N ALA A 118 13.33 7.10 -15.34
CA ALA A 118 14.63 6.97 -14.69
C ALA A 118 15.09 5.51 -14.59
N ILE A 119 14.19 4.57 -14.27
CA ILE A 119 14.50 3.12 -14.25
C ILE A 119 14.96 2.66 -15.64
N ARG A 120 14.28 3.09 -16.71
CA ARG A 120 14.64 2.71 -18.09
C ARG A 120 15.99 3.28 -18.52
N ARG A 121 16.29 4.53 -18.17
CA ARG A 121 17.49 5.24 -18.65
C ARG A 121 18.71 5.06 -17.75
N ASN A 122 18.50 4.93 -16.46
CA ASN A 122 19.57 4.82 -15.46
C ASN A 122 19.10 3.97 -14.27
N PRO A 123 19.03 2.64 -14.41
CA PRO A 123 18.57 1.74 -13.37
C PRO A 123 19.41 1.79 -12.08
N ASP A 124 20.69 2.21 -12.15
CA ASP A 124 21.58 2.36 -11.00
C ASP A 124 21.34 3.65 -10.19
N SER A 125 20.35 4.45 -10.59
CA SER A 125 20.01 5.69 -9.89
C SER A 125 19.59 5.43 -8.44
N ARG A 126 20.12 6.23 -7.51
CA ARG A 126 19.71 6.25 -6.10
C ARG A 126 18.55 7.23 -5.83
N ARG A 127 17.97 7.82 -6.90
CA ARG A 127 16.92 8.84 -6.85
C ARG A 127 15.58 8.34 -7.36
N LEU A 128 15.35 7.03 -7.35
CA LEU A 128 14.10 6.40 -7.76
C LEU A 128 13.08 6.47 -6.61
N ILE A 129 12.69 7.69 -6.25
CA ILE A 129 11.88 7.98 -5.05
C ILE A 129 10.58 8.67 -5.48
N VAL A 130 9.48 8.27 -4.81
CA VAL A 130 8.17 8.94 -4.88
C VAL A 130 7.75 9.27 -3.46
N THR A 131 7.29 10.49 -3.21
CA THR A 131 6.79 10.93 -1.90
C THR A 131 5.38 11.46 -2.00
N ALA A 132 4.54 11.10 -1.02
CA ALA A 132 3.22 11.67 -0.81
C ALA A 132 3.22 12.72 0.32
N TRP A 133 4.26 12.76 1.16
CA TRP A 133 4.38 13.67 2.27
C TRP A 133 4.82 15.04 1.81
N ASN A 134 3.85 15.95 1.65
CA ASN A 134 4.07 17.35 1.27
C ASN A 134 3.69 18.26 2.45
N PRO A 135 4.67 18.81 3.19
CA PRO A 135 4.37 19.67 4.34
C PRO A 135 3.53 20.91 4.03
N ALA A 136 3.54 21.37 2.75
CA ALA A 136 2.74 22.53 2.33
C ALA A 136 1.26 22.18 2.04
N ASP A 137 0.94 20.89 1.91
CA ASP A 137 -0.41 20.43 1.57
C ASP A 137 -1.04 19.50 2.63
N VAL A 138 -0.27 19.03 3.62
CA VAL A 138 -0.75 18.06 4.63
C VAL A 138 -2.03 18.52 5.32
N ASP A 139 -2.12 19.80 5.67
CA ASP A 139 -3.29 20.35 6.35
C ASP A 139 -4.54 20.51 5.45
N LYS A 140 -4.38 20.32 4.13
CA LYS A 140 -5.47 20.37 3.14
C LYS A 140 -6.01 18.99 2.80
N MET A 141 -5.40 17.94 3.33
CA MET A 141 -5.76 16.54 3.07
C MET A 141 -6.77 16.06 4.10
N ALA A 142 -7.83 15.41 3.65
CA ALA A 142 -8.80 14.79 4.54
C ALA A 142 -8.14 13.74 5.47
N LEU A 143 -7.10 13.06 4.95
CA LEU A 143 -6.27 12.14 5.71
C LEU A 143 -4.80 12.31 5.29
N PRO A 144 -3.91 12.82 6.18
CA PRO A 144 -2.48 12.91 5.91
C PRO A 144 -1.87 11.54 5.58
N PRO A 145 -0.96 11.46 4.57
CA PRO A 145 -0.44 10.19 4.09
C PRO A 145 0.20 9.34 5.19
N CYS A 146 -0.30 8.14 5.39
CA CYS A 146 0.30 7.13 6.27
C CYS A 146 1.55 6.52 5.64
N HIS A 147 1.46 6.10 4.38
CA HIS A 147 2.59 5.65 3.56
C HIS A 147 3.22 6.86 2.85
N CYS A 148 4.30 7.37 3.45
CA CYS A 148 4.86 8.68 3.14
C CYS A 148 5.69 8.73 1.89
N LEU A 149 6.57 7.73 1.70
CA LEU A 149 7.47 7.65 0.56
C LEU A 149 7.84 6.20 0.25
N PHE A 150 8.17 5.96 -1.00
CA PHE A 150 8.75 4.69 -1.42
C PHE A 150 9.89 4.92 -2.41
N GLN A 151 10.82 3.96 -2.43
CA GLN A 151 12.00 3.98 -3.27
C GLN A 151 12.13 2.67 -4.01
N PHE A 152 12.45 2.74 -5.29
CA PHE A 152 12.81 1.58 -6.09
C PHE A 152 14.32 1.36 -6.11
N TYR A 153 14.70 0.11 -6.31
CA TYR A 153 16.07 -0.32 -6.43
C TYR A 153 16.18 -1.43 -7.49
N VAL A 154 17.12 -1.27 -8.41
CA VAL A 154 17.38 -2.27 -9.47
C VAL A 154 18.70 -2.96 -9.19
N ALA A 155 18.68 -4.28 -9.17
CA ALA A 155 19.87 -5.11 -9.08
C ALA A 155 19.64 -6.46 -9.74
N ASN A 156 20.65 -6.97 -10.45
CA ASN A 156 20.62 -8.29 -11.10
C ASN A 156 19.38 -8.48 -11.99
N GLY A 157 18.95 -7.45 -12.72
CA GLY A 157 17.76 -7.49 -13.58
C GLY A 157 16.42 -7.54 -12.83
N LYS A 158 16.41 -7.25 -11.53
CA LYS A 158 15.21 -7.26 -10.69
C LYS A 158 14.92 -5.89 -10.11
N LEU A 159 13.64 -5.53 -10.04
CA LEU A 159 13.13 -4.32 -9.40
C LEU A 159 12.58 -4.65 -8.01
N SER A 160 13.12 -3.98 -7.01
CA SER A 160 12.64 -4.02 -5.62
C SER A 160 12.06 -2.67 -5.21
N CYS A 161 11.16 -2.67 -4.23
CA CYS A 161 10.56 -1.47 -3.66
C CYS A 161 10.66 -1.47 -2.15
N GLN A 162 11.06 -0.33 -1.56
CA GLN A 162 11.00 -0.09 -0.12
C GLN A 162 10.00 1.02 0.17
N LEU A 163 8.99 0.73 1.00
CA LEU A 163 8.01 1.67 1.51
C LEU A 163 8.38 2.11 2.92
N TYR A 164 8.31 3.42 3.21
CA TYR A 164 8.24 3.94 4.57
C TYR A 164 6.81 4.38 4.91
N GLN A 165 6.23 3.75 5.93
CA GLN A 165 4.90 4.05 6.47
C GLN A 165 5.03 4.59 7.89
N ARG A 166 4.68 5.88 8.09
CA ARG A 166 4.83 6.58 9.37
C ARG A 166 3.86 6.10 10.44
N SER A 167 2.67 5.65 10.03
CA SER A 167 1.57 5.22 10.89
C SER A 167 0.86 4.04 10.23
N ALA A 168 0.74 2.94 10.94
CA ALA A 168 0.32 1.67 10.36
C ALA A 168 -0.64 0.92 11.28
N ASP A 169 -1.95 0.90 10.94
CA ASP A 169 -2.90 -0.05 11.49
C ASP A 169 -2.53 -1.45 11.02
N VAL A 170 -1.92 -2.23 11.92
CA VAL A 170 -1.40 -3.57 11.60
C VAL A 170 -2.51 -4.52 11.22
N PHE A 171 -3.72 -4.37 11.77
CA PHE A 171 -4.80 -5.32 11.52
C PHE A 171 -5.55 -5.03 10.20
N LEU A 172 -5.99 -3.80 9.95
CA LEU A 172 -6.78 -3.45 8.76
C LEU A 172 -5.92 -2.90 7.62
N GLY A 173 -5.04 -1.93 7.87
CA GLY A 173 -4.32 -1.18 6.84
C GLY A 173 -3.13 -1.94 6.25
N VAL A 174 -2.23 -2.45 7.10
CA VAL A 174 -0.98 -3.08 6.65
C VAL A 174 -1.19 -4.19 5.62
N PRO A 175 -2.17 -5.11 5.74
CA PRO A 175 -2.43 -6.12 4.72
C PRO A 175 -2.74 -5.55 3.33
N PHE A 176 -3.51 -4.45 3.27
CA PHE A 176 -3.82 -3.75 2.03
C PHE A 176 -2.56 -3.10 1.44
N ASN A 177 -1.76 -2.43 2.29
CA ASN A 177 -0.54 -1.77 1.85
C ASN A 177 0.50 -2.76 1.30
N ILE A 178 0.68 -3.93 1.95
CA ILE A 178 1.55 -5.00 1.43
C ILE A 178 1.13 -5.39 0.01
N ALA A 179 -0.14 -5.71 -0.19
CA ALA A 179 -0.64 -6.15 -1.50
C ALA A 179 -0.57 -5.03 -2.55
N SER A 180 -0.95 -3.79 -2.19
CA SER A 180 -0.95 -2.63 -3.09
C SER A 180 0.46 -2.29 -3.59
N TYR A 181 1.44 -2.15 -2.69
CA TYR A 181 2.82 -1.82 -3.09
C TYR A 181 3.55 -2.97 -3.77
N THR A 182 3.19 -4.21 -3.44
CA THR A 182 3.67 -5.37 -4.19
C THR A 182 3.12 -5.36 -5.61
N LEU A 183 1.82 -5.11 -5.78
CA LEU A 183 1.18 -4.96 -7.08
C LEU A 183 1.87 -3.85 -7.89
N LEU A 184 2.05 -2.67 -7.31
CA LEU A 184 2.78 -1.56 -7.93
C LEU A 184 4.20 -1.97 -8.37
N THR A 185 4.93 -2.69 -7.51
CA THR A 185 6.30 -3.14 -7.82
C THR A 185 6.30 -4.10 -9.02
N MET A 186 5.36 -5.04 -9.08
CA MET A 186 5.23 -6.00 -10.19
C MET A 186 4.82 -5.31 -11.50
N MET A 187 3.87 -4.35 -11.45
CA MET A 187 3.49 -3.52 -12.61
C MET A 187 4.68 -2.71 -13.13
N MET A 188 5.40 -2.03 -12.23
CA MET A 188 6.59 -1.26 -12.57
C MET A 188 7.70 -2.12 -13.17
N ALA A 189 7.94 -3.32 -12.62
CA ALA A 189 8.91 -4.28 -13.17
C ALA A 189 8.54 -4.66 -14.61
N GLN A 190 7.26 -5.03 -14.85
CA GLN A 190 6.78 -5.41 -16.19
C GLN A 190 6.98 -4.28 -17.22
N VAL A 191 6.52 -3.05 -16.92
CA VAL A 191 6.59 -1.94 -17.89
C VAL A 191 8.02 -1.42 -18.11
N THR A 192 8.96 -1.78 -17.25
CA THR A 192 10.38 -1.43 -17.38
C THR A 192 11.24 -2.59 -17.88
N GLY A 193 10.65 -3.76 -18.16
CA GLY A 193 11.35 -4.94 -18.68
C GLY A 193 12.22 -5.64 -17.65
N LEU A 194 11.92 -5.49 -16.35
CA LEU A 194 12.63 -6.11 -15.24
C LEU A 194 11.82 -7.26 -14.62
N ALA A 195 12.50 -8.18 -13.93
CA ALA A 195 11.84 -9.13 -13.07
C ALA A 195 11.48 -8.49 -11.72
N SER A 196 10.49 -9.04 -11.02
CA SER A 196 10.16 -8.62 -9.66
C SER A 196 11.23 -9.11 -8.67
N GLY A 197 11.67 -8.22 -7.78
CA GLY A 197 12.64 -8.50 -6.72
C GLY A 197 11.98 -8.68 -5.36
N GLU A 198 12.22 -7.74 -4.43
CA GLU A 198 11.65 -7.75 -3.08
C GLU A 198 10.73 -6.55 -2.85
N PHE A 199 9.75 -6.74 -1.99
CA PHE A 199 9.06 -5.63 -1.32
C PHE A 199 9.53 -5.53 0.13
N ILE A 200 10.01 -4.34 0.52
CA ILE A 200 10.47 -4.03 1.87
C ILE A 200 9.49 -3.02 2.48
N HIS A 201 8.90 -3.36 3.61
CA HIS A 201 7.95 -2.49 4.31
C HIS A 201 8.55 -2.03 5.63
N THR A 202 8.87 -0.74 5.72
CA THR A 202 9.46 -0.09 6.90
C THR A 202 8.41 0.77 7.58
N PHE A 203 8.29 0.62 8.90
CA PHE A 203 7.29 1.29 9.71
C PHE A 203 7.92 2.28 10.68
N GLY A 204 7.24 3.41 10.91
CA GLY A 204 7.38 4.25 12.08
C GLY A 204 6.54 3.69 13.23
N ASP A 205 5.37 4.27 13.50
CA ASP A 205 4.40 3.78 14.49
C ASP A 205 3.57 2.64 13.89
N ALA A 206 3.83 1.40 14.32
CA ALA A 206 3.04 0.24 13.96
C ALA A 206 2.15 -0.15 15.16
N HIS A 207 0.84 -0.17 14.96
CA HIS A 207 -0.11 -0.30 16.06
C HIS A 207 -1.28 -1.22 15.76
N LEU A 208 -1.85 -1.76 16.85
CA LEU A 208 -3.15 -2.43 16.88
C LEU A 208 -4.10 -1.56 17.70
N TYR A 209 -5.26 -1.23 17.15
CA TYR A 209 -6.32 -0.61 17.94
C TYR A 209 -6.82 -1.56 19.03
N LEU A 210 -7.14 -1.03 20.22
CA LEU A 210 -7.54 -1.85 21.36
C LEU A 210 -8.81 -2.68 21.08
N ASN A 211 -9.68 -2.19 20.21
CA ASN A 211 -10.88 -2.92 19.76
C ASN A 211 -10.60 -4.01 18.70
N HIS A 212 -9.33 -4.19 18.28
CA HIS A 212 -8.90 -5.23 17.33
C HIS A 212 -8.07 -6.35 17.97
N LEU A 213 -7.82 -6.32 19.29
CA LEU A 213 -6.92 -7.29 19.94
C LEU A 213 -7.42 -8.73 19.84
N ASP A 214 -8.72 -8.96 19.97
CA ASP A 214 -9.30 -10.31 19.87
C ASP A 214 -9.25 -10.82 18.43
N GLN A 215 -9.48 -9.95 17.45
CA GLN A 215 -9.35 -10.25 16.02
C GLN A 215 -7.90 -10.60 15.66
N ALA A 216 -6.94 -9.86 16.22
CA ALA A 216 -5.51 -10.13 16.03
C ALA A 216 -5.11 -11.49 16.61
N ARG A 217 -5.55 -11.82 17.84
CA ARG A 217 -5.32 -13.14 18.45
C ARG A 217 -5.95 -14.27 17.63
N LEU A 218 -7.19 -14.07 17.17
CA LEU A 218 -7.86 -15.02 16.28
C LEU A 218 -7.07 -15.24 14.98
N GLN A 219 -6.54 -14.18 14.38
CA GLN A 219 -5.75 -14.29 13.15
C GLN A 219 -4.42 -15.01 13.40
N LEU A 220 -3.75 -14.76 14.52
CA LEU A 220 -2.50 -15.41 14.90
C LEU A 220 -2.65 -16.92 15.16
N ALA A 221 -3.83 -17.37 15.57
CA ALA A 221 -4.15 -18.79 15.74
C ALA A 221 -4.28 -19.54 14.39
N ARG A 222 -4.28 -18.85 13.25
CA ARG A 222 -4.42 -19.45 11.93
C ARG A 222 -3.07 -19.68 11.26
N LEU A 223 -2.86 -20.88 10.75
CA LEU A 223 -1.65 -21.19 9.97
C LEU A 223 -1.70 -20.51 8.59
N PRO A 224 -0.64 -19.80 8.18
CA PRO A 224 -0.53 -19.30 6.83
C PRO A 224 -0.60 -20.44 5.81
N ARG A 225 -1.32 -20.21 4.71
CA ARG A 225 -1.37 -21.11 3.56
C ARG A 225 -0.38 -20.64 2.49
N ARG A 226 -0.24 -21.42 1.42
CA ARG A 226 0.61 -21.06 0.26
C ARG A 226 0.20 -19.69 -0.28
N LEU A 227 1.19 -18.89 -0.70
CA LEU A 227 0.94 -17.62 -1.37
C LEU A 227 0.29 -17.86 -2.74
N PRO A 228 -0.69 -17.04 -3.12
CA PRO A 228 -1.23 -17.04 -4.47
C PRO A 228 -0.21 -16.53 -5.48
N GLN A 229 -0.51 -16.74 -6.76
CA GLN A 229 0.23 -16.16 -7.86
C GLN A 229 -0.56 -15.00 -8.46
N LEU A 230 0.10 -13.89 -8.74
CA LEU A 230 -0.48 -12.80 -9.50
C LEU A 230 -0.04 -12.92 -10.97
N ARG A 231 -1.01 -13.00 -11.87
CA ARG A 231 -0.77 -12.84 -13.29
C ARG A 231 -1.17 -11.44 -13.72
N ILE A 232 -0.29 -10.79 -14.44
CA ILE A 232 -0.51 -9.49 -15.07
C ILE A 232 -0.57 -9.74 -16.58
N ASN A 233 -1.53 -9.13 -17.27
CA ASN A 233 -1.63 -9.20 -18.73
C ASN A 233 -0.29 -8.79 -19.37
N PRO A 234 0.40 -9.70 -20.10
CA PRO A 234 1.71 -9.40 -20.65
C PRO A 234 1.69 -8.32 -21.74
N ASP A 235 0.53 -8.06 -22.36
CA ASP A 235 0.37 -7.04 -23.38
C ASP A 235 0.23 -5.62 -22.79
N ALA A 236 0.02 -5.51 -21.49
CA ALA A 236 -0.05 -4.22 -20.79
C ALA A 236 1.37 -3.65 -20.57
N THR A 237 1.74 -2.66 -21.37
CA THR A 237 3.09 -2.05 -21.40
C THR A 237 3.15 -0.61 -20.90
N ASP A 238 1.98 -0.01 -20.65
CA ASP A 238 1.85 1.35 -20.09
C ASP A 238 1.29 1.28 -18.66
N LEU A 239 2.06 1.78 -17.70
CA LEU A 239 1.68 1.78 -16.27
C LEU A 239 0.34 2.48 -16.01
N PHE A 240 0.01 3.49 -16.81
CA PHE A 240 -1.18 4.32 -16.62
C PHE A 240 -2.40 3.83 -17.41
N ALA A 241 -2.23 2.78 -18.22
CA ALA A 241 -3.29 2.19 -19.03
C ALA A 241 -3.81 0.86 -18.48
N PHE A 242 -3.25 0.35 -17.39
CA PHE A 242 -3.74 -0.88 -16.74
C PHE A 242 -5.21 -0.76 -16.33
N ARG A 243 -5.92 -1.86 -16.48
CA ARG A 243 -7.32 -2.02 -16.07
C ARG A 243 -7.44 -3.16 -15.08
N PHE A 244 -8.56 -3.23 -14.38
CA PHE A 244 -8.81 -4.31 -13.40
C PHE A 244 -8.70 -5.70 -14.02
N GLU A 245 -9.13 -5.85 -15.28
CA GLU A 245 -9.13 -7.10 -16.04
C GLU A 245 -7.71 -7.58 -16.42
N ASP A 246 -6.69 -6.72 -16.31
CA ASP A 246 -5.29 -7.09 -16.55
C ASP A 246 -4.68 -7.90 -15.41
N PHE A 247 -5.40 -8.07 -14.30
CA PHE A 247 -4.93 -8.74 -13.10
C PHE A 247 -5.76 -9.99 -12.79
N ALA A 248 -5.09 -11.13 -12.66
CA ALA A 248 -5.71 -12.36 -12.18
C ALA A 248 -4.88 -12.94 -11.03
N VAL A 249 -5.55 -13.29 -9.93
CA VAL A 249 -4.92 -13.97 -8.80
C VAL A 249 -5.34 -15.42 -8.81
N GLU A 250 -4.35 -16.31 -8.94
CA GLU A 250 -4.52 -17.76 -8.99
C GLU A 250 -4.14 -18.37 -7.63
N ASP A 251 -4.77 -19.48 -7.29
CA ASP A 251 -4.50 -20.27 -6.07
C ASP A 251 -4.70 -19.48 -4.75
N TYR A 252 -5.58 -18.47 -4.73
CA TYR A 252 -5.88 -17.75 -3.50
C TYR A 252 -6.86 -18.53 -2.63
N ASP A 253 -6.32 -19.23 -1.63
CA ASP A 253 -7.06 -20.03 -0.64
C ASP A 253 -6.88 -19.42 0.77
N PRO A 254 -7.55 -18.31 1.12
CA PRO A 254 -7.44 -17.69 2.43
C PRO A 254 -8.37 -18.33 3.45
N HIS A 255 -8.03 -18.20 4.72
CA HIS A 255 -9.00 -18.35 5.80
C HIS A 255 -10.12 -17.31 5.68
N PRO A 256 -11.31 -17.56 6.25
CA PRO A 256 -12.42 -16.62 6.21
C PRO A 256 -12.04 -15.21 6.69
N HIS A 257 -12.75 -14.21 6.16
CA HIS A 257 -12.59 -12.82 6.61
C HIS A 257 -12.81 -12.69 8.12
N ILE A 258 -12.06 -11.80 8.76
CA ILE A 258 -12.26 -11.41 10.17
C ILE A 258 -12.78 -9.97 10.17
N LYS A 259 -14.01 -9.77 10.59
CA LYS A 259 -14.66 -8.46 10.63
C LYS A 259 -14.10 -7.61 11.77
N ALA A 260 -13.77 -6.35 11.48
CA ALA A 260 -13.39 -5.34 12.47
C ALA A 260 -13.94 -3.98 12.07
N LYS A 261 -14.13 -3.09 13.06
CA LYS A 261 -14.58 -1.71 12.82
C LYS A 261 -13.37 -0.84 12.52
N VAL A 262 -13.48 0.02 11.50
CA VAL A 262 -12.48 1.07 11.26
C VAL A 262 -12.52 2.08 12.40
N ALA A 263 -11.36 2.49 12.91
CA ALA A 263 -11.26 3.59 13.86
C ALA A 263 -11.15 4.92 13.08
N VAL A 264 -12.09 5.83 13.28
CA VAL A 264 -12.21 7.12 12.58
C VAL A 264 -12.19 8.29 13.55
#